data_8dcd985ff5603345c4b00e9ace443db8
#
_entry.id   8dcd985ff5603345c4b00e9ace443db8
#
_cell.length_a   1.000
_cell.length_b   1.000
_cell.length_c   1.000
_cell.angle_alpha   90.00
_cell.angle_beta   90.00
_cell.angle_gamma   90.00
#
_symmetry.space_group_name_H-M   'P 1'
#
loop_
_entity.id
_entity.type
_entity.pdbx_description
1 polymer ?
#
loop_
_entity_poly.entity_id
_entity_poly.type
_entity_poly.pdbx_seq_one_letter_code
_entity_poly.pdbx_strand_id
1 'polypeptide(L)'
;MKNFLLRIFLYLTLVVLLFFPSYCADGVLLGIKLFINSLLPAILPFIIFSNFMIQLDYSWQIGRLFYPITHTLFGVSYYGSYAVIMGFLCGYPVGAKITSDLYLNGSITKAEADYILKFVNHASPSFIQGYVVPVSYTHLT
;
A
#
# COMPACT_ATOMS: atom_id res chain seq x y z
N MET A 1 -10.33 -21.42 -23.63
CA MET A 1 -8.97 -21.72 -23.15
C MET A 1 -8.69 -21.09 -21.78
N LYS A 2 -8.87 -19.80 -21.57
CA LYS A 2 -8.57 -19.09 -20.29
C LYS A 2 -9.28 -19.71 -19.07
N ASN A 3 -10.56 -20.05 -19.19
CA ASN A 3 -11.33 -20.66 -18.09
C ASN A 3 -10.95 -22.12 -17.79
N PHE A 4 -10.41 -22.85 -18.78
CA PHE A 4 -9.95 -24.21 -18.61
C PHE A 4 -8.64 -24.25 -17.81
N LEU A 5 -7.67 -23.41 -18.14
CA LEU A 5 -6.41 -23.27 -17.39
C LEU A 5 -6.66 -22.84 -15.94
N LEU A 6 -7.59 -21.90 -15.73
CA LEU A 6 -7.97 -21.47 -14.38
C LEU A 6 -8.55 -22.61 -13.55
N ARG A 7 -9.42 -23.46 -14.14
CA ARG A 7 -9.99 -24.63 -13.45
C ARG A 7 -8.90 -25.63 -13.07
N ILE A 8 -7.99 -25.93 -13.99
CA ILE A 8 -6.86 -26.83 -13.71
C ILE A 8 -6.02 -26.27 -12.55
N PHE A 9 -5.69 -24.98 -12.59
CA PHE A 9 -4.94 -24.35 -11.53
C PHE A 9 -5.62 -24.45 -10.15
N LEU A 10 -6.94 -24.21 -10.10
CA LEU A 10 -7.71 -24.33 -8.85
C LEU A 10 -7.73 -25.77 -8.32
N TYR A 11 -7.91 -26.77 -9.19
CA TYR A 11 -7.87 -28.18 -8.77
C TYR A 11 -6.48 -28.58 -8.28
N LEU A 12 -5.44 -28.15 -8.97
CA LEU A 12 -4.06 -28.42 -8.57
C LEU A 12 -3.72 -27.78 -7.22
N THR A 13 -4.16 -26.55 -6.99
CA THR A 13 -4.02 -25.89 -5.70
C THR A 13 -4.74 -26.64 -4.59
N LEU A 14 -5.97 -27.11 -4.84
CA LEU A 14 -6.72 -27.92 -3.88
C LEU A 14 -5.99 -29.22 -3.52
N VAL A 15 -5.45 -29.90 -4.54
CA VAL A 15 -4.66 -31.13 -4.33
C VAL A 15 -3.43 -30.85 -3.47
N VAL A 16 -2.69 -29.77 -3.74
CA VAL A 16 -1.51 -29.38 -2.92
C VAL A 16 -1.92 -29.12 -1.46
N LEU A 17 -3.01 -28.39 -1.23
CA LEU A 17 -3.51 -28.10 0.13
C LEU A 17 -3.90 -29.40 0.89
N LEU A 18 -4.47 -30.38 0.19
CA LEU A 18 -4.90 -31.63 0.81
C LEU A 18 -3.72 -32.59 1.09
N PHE A 19 -2.74 -32.65 0.20
CA PHE A 19 -1.62 -33.59 0.34
C PHE A 19 -0.45 -33.04 1.15
N PHE A 20 -0.30 -31.70 1.23
CA PHE A 20 0.79 -31.03 1.93
C PHE A 20 0.31 -29.97 2.96
N PRO A 21 -0.60 -30.34 3.88
CA PRO A 21 -1.19 -29.37 4.81
C PRO A 21 -0.17 -28.73 5.75
N SER A 22 0.85 -29.48 6.20
CA SER A 22 1.91 -28.96 7.07
C SER A 22 2.74 -27.89 6.39
N TYR A 23 3.20 -28.10 5.16
CA TYR A 23 3.95 -27.08 4.41
C TYR A 23 3.12 -25.82 4.16
N CYS A 24 1.83 -25.98 3.88
CA CYS A 24 0.92 -24.86 3.71
C CYS A 24 0.75 -24.08 5.01
N ALA A 25 0.60 -24.78 6.14
CA ALA A 25 0.49 -24.17 7.47
C ALA A 25 1.77 -23.42 7.86
N ASP A 26 2.95 -24.00 7.63
CA ASP A 26 4.24 -23.35 7.88
C ASP A 26 4.42 -22.09 7.03
N GLY A 27 4.03 -22.13 5.76
CA GLY A 27 4.03 -20.96 4.87
C GLY A 27 3.13 -19.84 5.38
N VAL A 28 1.92 -20.16 5.84
CA VAL A 28 0.99 -19.21 6.44
C VAL A 28 1.56 -18.60 7.72
N LEU A 29 2.11 -19.43 8.62
CA LEU A 29 2.72 -18.97 9.86
C LEU A 29 3.91 -18.04 9.61
N LEU A 30 4.76 -18.37 8.62
CA LEU A 30 5.85 -17.50 8.20
C LEU A 30 5.33 -16.16 7.69
N GLY A 31 4.31 -16.16 6.84
CA GLY A 31 3.67 -14.95 6.31
C GLY A 31 3.10 -14.07 7.43
N ILE A 32 2.42 -14.67 8.42
CA ILE A 32 1.88 -13.95 9.58
C ILE A 32 3.01 -13.35 10.43
N LYS A 33 4.09 -14.08 10.68
CA LYS A 33 5.24 -13.56 11.41
C LYS A 33 5.88 -12.37 10.71
N LEU A 34 6.06 -12.44 9.39
CA LEU A 34 6.59 -11.34 8.59
C LEU A 34 5.66 -10.12 8.61
N PHE A 35 4.36 -10.34 8.53
CA PHE A 35 3.36 -9.28 8.61
C PHE A 35 3.42 -8.56 9.97
N ILE A 36 3.36 -9.32 11.08
CA ILE A 36 3.32 -8.74 12.44
C ILE A 36 4.65 -8.09 12.82
N ASN A 37 5.79 -8.71 12.48
CA ASN A 37 7.09 -8.26 12.96
C ASN A 37 7.73 -7.17 12.08
N SER A 38 7.35 -7.11 10.80
CA SER A 38 7.99 -6.19 9.85
C SER A 38 7.00 -5.19 9.24
N LEU A 39 5.92 -5.67 8.63
CA LEU A 39 4.98 -4.80 7.90
C LEU A 39 4.12 -3.95 8.85
N LEU A 40 3.50 -4.58 9.83
CA LEU A 40 2.57 -3.90 10.74
C LEU A 40 3.24 -2.76 11.52
N PRO A 41 4.41 -2.94 12.16
CA PRO A 41 5.10 -1.86 12.87
C PRO A 41 5.54 -0.71 11.95
N ALA A 42 5.88 -1.01 10.70
CA ALA A 42 6.26 0.01 9.74
C ALA A 42 5.08 0.85 9.23
N ILE A 43 3.91 0.23 9.05
CA ILE A 43 2.75 0.87 8.41
C ILE A 43 1.84 1.55 9.44
N LEU A 44 1.66 0.94 10.63
CA LEU A 44 0.67 1.36 11.63
C LEU A 44 0.87 2.82 12.10
N PRO A 45 2.09 3.29 12.42
CA PRO A 45 2.31 4.67 12.84
C PRO A 45 1.86 5.68 11.77
N PHE A 46 2.13 5.40 10.50
CA PHE A 46 1.73 6.28 9.39
C PHE A 46 0.21 6.29 9.18
N ILE A 47 -0.46 5.15 9.33
CA ILE A 47 -1.92 5.08 9.26
C ILE A 47 -2.56 5.89 10.38
N ILE A 48 -2.08 5.73 11.62
CA ILE A 48 -2.59 6.46 12.78
C ILE A 48 -2.36 7.96 12.58
N PHE A 49 -1.13 8.36 12.25
CA PHE A 49 -0.79 9.76 11.99
C PHE A 49 -1.65 10.37 10.89
N SER A 50 -1.80 9.67 9.77
CA SER A 50 -2.63 10.14 8.67
C SER A 50 -4.10 10.31 9.04
N ASN A 51 -4.65 9.37 9.83
CA ASN A 51 -6.02 9.50 10.33
C ASN A 51 -6.21 10.77 11.17
N PHE A 52 -5.28 11.07 12.09
CA PHE A 52 -5.32 12.31 12.86
C PHE A 52 -5.24 13.55 11.97
N MET A 53 -4.35 13.55 10.99
CA MET A 53 -4.20 14.66 10.05
C MET A 53 -5.48 14.92 9.24
N ILE A 54 -6.16 13.88 8.82
CA ILE A 54 -7.41 13.99 8.05
C ILE A 54 -8.56 14.43 8.97
N GLN A 55 -8.70 13.84 10.16
CA GLN A 55 -9.79 14.17 11.10
C GLN A 55 -9.69 15.60 11.65
N LEU A 56 -8.48 16.11 11.83
CA LEU A 56 -8.22 17.48 12.32
C LEU A 56 -8.12 18.50 11.17
N ASP A 57 -8.35 18.07 9.92
CA ASP A 57 -8.23 18.90 8.70
C ASP A 57 -6.84 19.51 8.47
N TYR A 58 -5.79 18.93 9.08
CA TYR A 58 -4.41 19.36 8.85
C TYR A 58 -3.82 18.82 7.54
N SER A 59 -4.46 17.86 6.91
CA SER A 59 -4.09 17.31 5.60
C SER A 59 -4.03 18.40 4.51
N TRP A 60 -4.92 19.42 4.58
CA TRP A 60 -4.88 20.59 3.71
C TRP A 60 -3.60 21.42 3.86
N GLN A 61 -3.12 21.63 5.09
CA GLN A 61 -1.93 22.44 5.35
C GLN A 61 -0.67 21.79 4.77
N ILE A 62 -0.52 20.49 4.98
CA ILE A 62 0.60 19.71 4.42
C ILE A 62 0.48 19.66 2.88
N GLY A 63 -0.72 19.40 2.37
CA GLY A 63 -0.97 19.40 0.93
C GLY A 63 -0.62 20.75 0.29
N ARG A 64 -0.98 21.86 0.92
CA ARG A 64 -0.66 23.22 0.44
C ARG A 64 0.86 23.47 0.31
N LEU A 65 1.65 22.94 1.23
CA LEU A 65 3.11 23.07 1.18
C LEU A 65 3.70 22.44 -0.08
N PHE A 66 3.18 21.27 -0.47
CA PHE A 66 3.67 20.52 -1.63
C PHE A 66 2.88 20.78 -2.92
N TYR A 67 1.78 21.52 -2.83
CA TYR A 67 0.88 21.80 -3.94
C TYR A 67 1.58 22.33 -5.20
N PRO A 68 2.55 23.30 -5.12
CA PRO A 68 3.18 23.81 -6.35
C PRO A 68 3.85 22.70 -7.16
N ILE A 69 4.42 21.70 -6.50
CA ILE A 69 5.11 20.60 -7.15
C ILE A 69 4.08 19.56 -7.65
N THR A 70 3.19 19.13 -6.78
CA THR A 70 2.22 18.06 -7.08
C THR A 70 1.16 18.52 -8.09
N HIS A 71 0.74 19.77 -8.03
CA HIS A 71 -0.21 20.32 -9.02
C HIS A 71 0.42 20.42 -10.42
N THR A 72 1.68 20.87 -10.49
CA THR A 72 2.39 20.97 -11.76
C THR A 72 2.64 19.60 -12.40
N LEU A 73 2.96 18.59 -11.58
CA LEU A 73 3.29 17.25 -12.07
C LEU A 73 2.06 16.37 -12.28
N PHE A 74 1.07 16.46 -11.42
CA PHE A 74 -0.07 15.54 -11.37
C PHE A 74 -1.44 16.22 -11.50
N GLY A 75 -1.54 17.55 -11.43
CA GLY A 75 -2.78 18.29 -11.59
C GLY A 75 -3.80 18.05 -10.44
N VAL A 76 -3.34 17.66 -9.26
CA VAL A 76 -4.19 17.34 -8.10
C VAL A 76 -4.52 18.55 -7.24
N SER A 77 -5.57 18.46 -6.42
CA SER A 77 -5.98 19.47 -5.44
C SER A 77 -5.02 19.53 -4.23
N TYR A 78 -5.26 20.44 -3.28
CA TYR A 78 -4.49 20.50 -2.03
C TYR A 78 -4.57 19.20 -1.24
N TYR A 79 -5.76 18.64 -1.07
CA TYR A 79 -5.95 17.35 -0.39
C TYR A 79 -5.37 16.19 -1.19
N GLY A 80 -5.51 16.21 -2.52
CA GLY A 80 -4.86 15.26 -3.41
C GLY A 80 -3.35 15.30 -3.31
N SER A 81 -2.76 16.50 -3.15
CA SER A 81 -1.33 16.69 -2.92
C SER A 81 -0.84 15.97 -1.66
N TYR A 82 -1.61 16.04 -0.56
CA TYR A 82 -1.33 15.29 0.65
C TYR A 82 -1.33 13.76 0.39
N ALA A 83 -2.36 13.26 -0.30
CA ALA A 83 -2.42 11.82 -0.65
C ALA A 83 -1.23 11.38 -1.50
N VAL A 84 -0.83 12.18 -2.48
CA VAL A 84 0.32 11.89 -3.34
C VAL A 84 1.62 11.83 -2.53
N ILE A 85 1.92 12.84 -1.73
CA ILE A 85 3.15 12.89 -0.92
C ILE A 85 3.21 11.74 0.08
N MET A 86 2.12 11.51 0.82
CA MET A 86 2.06 10.41 1.77
C MET A 86 2.13 9.05 1.08
N GLY A 87 1.54 8.91 -0.10
CA GLY A 87 1.65 7.70 -0.90
C GLY A 87 3.06 7.43 -1.37
N PHE A 88 3.81 8.47 -1.79
CA PHE A 88 5.22 8.33 -2.16
C PHE A 88 6.13 8.00 -0.98
N LEU A 89 5.88 8.59 0.19
CA LEU A 89 6.68 8.33 1.40
C LEU A 89 6.40 6.96 2.01
N CYS A 90 5.13 6.62 2.18
CA CYS A 90 4.70 5.42 2.90
C CYS A 90 4.46 4.23 1.95
N GLY A 91 4.10 4.51 0.70
CA GLY A 91 3.82 3.48 -0.30
C GLY A 91 2.58 2.65 -0.02
N TYR A 92 2.57 1.45 -0.57
CA TYR A 92 1.53 0.44 -0.37
C TYR A 92 1.50 -0.07 1.09
N PRO A 93 0.33 -0.20 1.74
CA PRO A 93 -1.02 0.15 1.27
C PRO A 93 -1.48 1.53 1.74
N VAL A 94 -0.60 2.33 2.35
CA VAL A 94 -0.96 3.58 3.06
C VAL A 94 -1.47 4.65 2.08
N GLY A 95 -0.85 4.77 0.90
CA GLY A 95 -1.27 5.74 -0.11
C GLY A 95 -2.71 5.51 -0.57
N ALA A 96 -3.09 4.25 -0.82
CA ALA A 96 -4.45 3.90 -1.20
C ALA A 96 -5.45 4.19 -0.07
N LYS A 97 -5.08 3.88 1.17
CA LYS A 97 -5.93 4.15 2.34
C LYS A 97 -6.19 5.64 2.52
N ILE A 98 -5.15 6.47 2.48
CA ILE A 98 -5.27 7.93 2.61
C ILE A 98 -6.17 8.51 1.52
N THR A 99 -5.98 8.07 0.27
CA THR A 99 -6.81 8.50 -0.86
C THR A 99 -8.28 8.13 -0.64
N SER A 100 -8.55 6.92 -0.14
CA SER A 100 -9.91 6.48 0.19
C SER A 100 -10.53 7.29 1.32
N ASP A 101 -9.77 7.57 2.39
CA ASP A 101 -10.28 8.35 3.53
C ASP A 101 -10.63 9.79 3.12
N LEU A 102 -9.79 10.45 2.30
CA LEU A 102 -10.06 11.78 1.78
C LEU A 102 -11.29 11.82 0.87
N TYR A 103 -11.51 10.77 0.09
CA TYR A 103 -12.72 10.63 -0.72
C TYR A 103 -13.96 10.43 0.15
N LEU A 104 -13.91 9.55 1.15
CA LEU A 104 -15.03 9.28 2.06
C LEU A 104 -15.39 10.50 2.89
N ASN A 105 -14.44 11.33 3.27
CA ASN A 105 -14.67 12.61 3.95
C ASN A 105 -15.12 13.74 3.02
N GLY A 106 -15.23 13.49 1.71
CA GLY A 106 -15.64 14.50 0.74
C GLY A 106 -14.58 15.56 0.42
N SER A 107 -13.31 15.35 0.85
CA SER A 107 -12.20 16.30 0.64
C SER A 107 -11.69 16.27 -0.81
N ILE A 108 -11.83 15.15 -1.50
CA ILE A 108 -11.49 14.98 -2.92
C ILE A 108 -12.65 14.34 -3.69
N THR A 109 -12.71 14.59 -4.99
CA THR A 109 -13.72 13.98 -5.86
C THR A 109 -13.40 12.53 -6.18
N LYS A 110 -14.41 11.74 -6.58
CA LYS A 110 -14.20 10.37 -7.04
C LYS A 110 -13.21 10.29 -8.21
N ALA A 111 -13.34 11.19 -9.16
CA ALA A 111 -12.46 11.23 -10.35
C ALA A 111 -11.00 11.47 -9.95
N GLU A 112 -10.76 12.35 -8.98
CA GLU A 112 -9.43 12.62 -8.45
C GLU A 112 -8.90 11.42 -7.65
N ALA A 113 -9.72 10.79 -6.81
CA ALA A 113 -9.35 9.59 -6.08
C ALA A 113 -8.96 8.45 -7.02
N ASP A 114 -9.78 8.15 -8.03
CA ASP A 114 -9.50 7.13 -9.04
C ASP A 114 -8.22 7.43 -9.83
N TYR A 115 -7.92 8.70 -10.06
CA TYR A 115 -6.70 9.14 -10.72
C TYR A 115 -5.47 8.92 -9.83
N ILE A 116 -5.51 9.37 -8.58
CA ILE A 116 -4.42 9.25 -7.61
C ILE A 116 -4.08 7.78 -7.34
N LEU A 117 -5.09 6.90 -7.20
CA LEU A 117 -4.91 5.46 -6.96
C LEU A 117 -4.08 4.75 -8.04
N LYS A 118 -3.99 5.30 -9.25
CA LYS A 118 -3.20 4.70 -10.33
C LYS A 118 -1.69 4.71 -10.07
N PHE A 119 -1.20 5.60 -9.22
CA PHE A 119 0.24 5.78 -9.02
C PHE A 119 0.71 5.89 -7.55
N VAL A 120 -0.19 6.10 -6.57
CA VAL A 120 0.24 6.16 -5.15
C VAL A 120 0.42 4.81 -4.49
N ASN A 121 0.04 3.73 -5.17
CA ASN A 121 0.05 2.38 -4.61
C ASN A 121 1.29 1.59 -5.09
N HIS A 122 2.48 2.08 -4.78
CA HIS A 122 3.76 1.49 -5.13
C HIS A 122 4.59 1.13 -3.87
N ALA A 123 5.70 0.41 -4.07
CA ALA A 123 6.64 0.13 -3.00
C ALA A 123 7.31 1.43 -2.53
N SER A 124 7.24 1.73 -1.23
CA SER A 124 7.90 2.91 -0.68
C SER A 124 9.43 2.77 -0.68
N PRO A 125 10.17 3.89 -0.69
CA PRO A 125 11.63 3.84 -0.53
C PRO A 125 12.07 3.13 0.76
N SER A 126 11.32 3.32 1.86
CA SER A 126 11.57 2.64 3.13
C SER A 126 11.34 1.13 3.06
N PHE A 127 10.34 0.68 2.30
CA PHE A 127 10.13 -0.75 2.05
C PHE A 127 11.28 -1.35 1.24
N ILE A 128 11.72 -0.65 0.20
CA ILE A 128 12.84 -1.13 -0.63
C ILE A 128 14.12 -1.25 0.21
N GLN A 129 14.44 -0.23 1.00
CA GLN A 129 15.65 -0.23 1.83
C GLN A 129 15.57 -1.23 2.99
N GLY A 130 14.41 -1.32 3.66
CA GLY A 130 14.24 -2.15 4.85
C GLY A 130 13.99 -3.63 4.56
N TYR A 131 13.48 -3.96 3.37
CA TYR A 131 13.05 -5.32 3.04
C TYR A 131 13.78 -5.91 1.84
N VAL A 132 13.82 -5.20 0.72
CA VAL A 132 14.40 -5.73 -0.53
C VAL A 132 15.91 -5.81 -0.45
N VAL A 133 16.55 -4.76 0.08
CA VAL A 133 18.02 -4.70 0.19
C VAL A 133 18.59 -5.79 1.10
N PRO A 134 18.12 -5.99 2.35
CA PRO A 134 18.62 -7.07 3.21
C PRO A 134 18.42 -8.46 2.61
N VAL A 135 17.26 -8.73 1.99
CA VAL A 135 16.97 -10.03 1.35
C VAL A 135 17.92 -10.27 0.19
N SER A 136 18.21 -9.25 -0.63
CA SER A 136 19.15 -9.38 -1.75
C SER A 136 20.58 -9.69 -1.29
N TYR A 137 21.01 -9.10 -0.17
CA TYR A 137 22.35 -9.36 0.37
C TYR A 137 22.49 -10.74 1.01
N THR A 138 21.44 -11.27 1.65
CA THR A 138 21.49 -12.61 2.26
C THR A 138 21.50 -13.76 1.26
N HIS A 139 21.04 -13.52 0.03
CA HIS A 139 21.07 -14.53 -1.04
C HIS A 139 22.34 -14.48 -1.92
N LEU A 140 23.20 -13.47 -1.74
CA LEU A 140 24.46 -13.32 -2.51
C LEU A 140 25.71 -13.78 -1.75
N THR A 141 25.56 -14.21 -0.50
CA THR A 141 26.61 -14.80 0.34
C THR A 141 26.29 -16.25 0.67
#